data_a53a4e20ed71977845da327a5fd57f4a
#
_entry.id   a53a4e20ed71977845da327a5fd57f4a
#
_cell.length_a   1.000
_cell.length_b   1.000
_cell.length_c   1.000
_cell.angle_alpha   90.00
_cell.angle_beta   90.00
_cell.angle_gamma   90.00
#
_symmetry.space_group_name_H-M   'P 1'
#
loop_
_entity.id
_entity.type
_entity.pdbx_description
1 polymer ?
#
loop_
_entity_poly.entity_id
_entity_poly.type
_entity_poly.pdbx_seq_one_letter_code
_entity_poly.pdbx_strand_id
1 'polypeptide(L)'
;MLFGVFATHSPESCPMNNESSKETFLKLKNQLDVEMKKYNINKIVEFYMSVLEHQWIIIIDAIHAHDIEKLCIDTGIASTSIVKIVPLNRYEDITKKMQLKKNKL
;
A
#
# COMPACT_ATOMS: atom_id res chain seq x y z
N MET A 1 1.65 -10.21 7.85
CA MET A 1 0.51 -10.32 6.93
C MET A 1 0.67 -9.30 5.80
N LEU A 2 0.37 -9.69 4.58
CA LEU A 2 0.48 -8.79 3.44
C LEU A 2 -0.79 -7.99 3.21
N PHE A 3 -0.62 -6.73 2.87
CA PHE A 3 -1.69 -5.83 2.47
C PHE A 3 -1.32 -5.12 1.17
N GLY A 4 -2.32 -4.94 0.30
CA GLY A 4 -2.19 -4.06 -0.85
C GLY A 4 -2.84 -2.72 -0.54
N VAL A 5 -2.09 -1.65 -0.73
CA VAL A 5 -2.60 -0.28 -0.60
C VAL A 5 -2.81 0.26 -2.01
N PHE A 6 -4.05 0.56 -2.34
CA PHE A 6 -4.43 1.08 -3.65
C PHE A 6 -4.83 2.54 -3.46
N ALA A 7 -3.97 3.44 -3.90
CA ALA A 7 -4.16 4.88 -3.74
C ALA A 7 -4.39 5.52 -5.11
N THR A 8 -5.61 5.97 -5.36
CA THR A 8 -6.01 6.56 -6.64
C THR A 8 -6.13 8.08 -6.49
N HIS A 9 -5.41 8.82 -7.33
CA HIS A 9 -5.46 10.28 -7.37
C HIS A 9 -6.11 10.76 -8.68
N SER A 10 -6.56 12.03 -8.70
CA SER A 10 -7.14 12.62 -9.90
C SER A 10 -6.06 12.91 -10.94
N PRO A 11 -6.42 13.01 -12.24
CA PRO A 11 -5.46 13.39 -13.28
C PRO A 11 -4.76 14.72 -12.98
N GLU A 12 -5.46 15.69 -12.42
CA GLU A 12 -4.90 17.01 -12.06
C GLU A 12 -3.86 16.90 -10.95
N SER A 13 -4.01 15.94 -10.05
CA SER A 13 -3.10 15.72 -8.93
C SER A 13 -1.97 14.75 -9.27
N CYS A 14 -1.92 14.25 -10.51
CA CYS A 14 -0.91 13.29 -10.92
C CYS A 14 0.50 13.90 -10.84
N PRO A 15 1.47 13.23 -10.17
CA PRO A 15 2.85 13.73 -10.10
C PRO A 15 3.50 13.99 -11.45
N MET A 16 3.03 13.35 -12.51
CA MET A 16 3.54 13.57 -13.86
C MET A 16 3.14 14.93 -14.41
N ASN A 17 2.06 15.54 -13.92
CA ASN A 17 1.50 16.78 -14.46
C ASN A 17 1.43 17.92 -13.43
N ASN A 18 1.71 17.66 -12.17
CA ASN A 18 1.54 18.61 -11.09
C ASN A 18 2.82 18.73 -10.27
N GLU A 19 3.42 19.93 -10.24
CA GLU A 19 4.71 20.15 -9.57
C GLU A 19 4.64 19.91 -8.07
N SER A 20 3.58 20.34 -7.40
CA SER A 20 3.41 20.14 -5.97
C SER A 20 3.28 18.65 -5.63
N SER A 21 2.50 17.91 -6.42
CA SER A 21 2.36 16.46 -6.27
C SER A 21 3.67 15.74 -6.56
N LYS A 22 4.42 16.22 -7.53
CA LYS A 22 5.73 15.66 -7.88
C LYS A 22 6.71 15.79 -6.72
N GLU A 23 6.78 16.95 -6.09
CA GLU A 23 7.66 17.17 -4.92
C GLU A 23 7.27 16.24 -3.77
N THR A 24 5.98 16.11 -3.48
CA THR A 24 5.47 15.21 -2.46
C THR A 24 5.84 13.75 -2.79
N PHE A 25 5.62 13.34 -4.02
CA PHE A 25 5.93 11.99 -4.48
C PHE A 25 7.41 11.64 -4.36
N LEU A 26 8.29 12.57 -4.73
CA LEU A 26 9.73 12.33 -4.65
C LEU A 26 10.24 12.17 -3.22
N LYS A 27 9.57 12.78 -2.24
CA LYS A 27 9.90 12.66 -0.82
C LYS A 27 9.22 11.47 -0.15
N LEU A 28 8.23 10.89 -0.81
CA LEU A 28 7.32 9.91 -0.20
C LEU A 28 8.03 8.66 0.31
N LYS A 29 8.99 8.13 -0.46
CA LYS A 29 9.72 6.93 -0.06
C LYS A 29 10.44 7.11 1.27
N ASN A 30 11.14 8.24 1.43
CA ASN A 30 11.85 8.53 2.68
C ASN A 30 10.89 8.72 3.84
N GLN A 31 9.75 9.38 3.59
CA GLN A 31 8.71 9.57 4.60
C GLN A 31 8.11 8.23 5.03
N LEU A 32 7.84 7.34 4.07
CA LEU A 32 7.34 6.01 4.37
C LEU A 32 8.33 5.24 5.24
N ASP A 33 9.61 5.26 4.90
CA ASP A 33 10.64 4.55 5.64
C ASP A 33 10.78 5.06 7.08
N VAL A 34 10.64 6.37 7.30
CA VAL A 34 10.71 6.98 8.62
C VAL A 34 9.45 6.70 9.43
N GLU A 35 8.27 6.95 8.82
CA GLU A 35 6.99 6.85 9.53
C GLU A 35 6.59 5.41 9.85
N MET A 36 6.96 4.44 8.99
CA MET A 36 6.62 3.04 9.24
C MET A 36 7.20 2.50 10.55
N LYS A 37 8.31 3.07 11.01
CA LYS A 37 8.96 2.66 12.26
C LYS A 37 8.15 3.02 13.50
N LYS A 38 7.22 3.96 13.38
CA LYS A 38 6.33 4.37 14.47
C LYS A 38 5.16 3.42 14.68
N TYR A 39 4.93 2.52 13.72
CA TYR A 39 3.80 1.60 13.72
C TYR A 39 4.30 0.16 13.61
N ASN A 40 3.42 -0.81 13.78
CA ASN A 40 3.76 -2.24 13.64
C ASN A 40 3.76 -2.65 12.17
N ILE A 41 4.59 -1.97 11.40
CA ILE A 41 4.79 -2.24 9.98
C ILE A 41 6.18 -2.82 9.80
N ASN A 42 6.23 -4.07 9.32
CA ASN A 42 7.48 -4.80 9.19
C ASN A 42 8.29 -4.30 8.02
N LYS A 43 7.63 -4.08 6.86
CA LYS A 43 8.36 -3.82 5.63
C LYS A 43 7.43 -3.33 4.54
N ILE A 44 7.93 -2.42 3.72
CA ILE A 44 7.32 -2.08 2.43
C ILE A 44 7.95 -3.02 1.40
N VAL A 45 7.16 -3.96 0.90
CA VAL A 45 7.65 -5.03 0.02
C VAL A 45 7.90 -4.50 -1.39
N GLU A 46 6.94 -3.77 -1.93
CA GLU A 46 7.01 -3.20 -3.28
C GLU A 46 6.18 -1.94 -3.37
N PHE A 47 6.55 -1.06 -4.29
CA PHE A 47 5.81 0.15 -4.59
C PHE A 47 5.71 0.27 -6.11
N TYR A 48 4.50 0.10 -6.64
CA TYR A 48 4.22 0.24 -8.06
C TYR A 48 3.37 1.47 -8.32
N MET A 49 3.49 2.02 -9.52
CA MET A 49 2.64 3.10 -10.00
C MET A 49 2.06 2.71 -11.34
N SER A 50 0.74 2.81 -11.47
CA SER A 50 0.08 2.81 -12.78
C SER A 50 -0.14 4.26 -13.19
N VAL A 51 0.66 4.75 -14.13
CA VAL A 51 0.55 6.13 -14.62
C VAL A 51 -0.79 6.33 -15.32
N LEU A 52 -1.20 5.37 -16.14
CA LEU A 52 -2.43 5.44 -16.91
C LEU A 52 -3.68 5.51 -16.01
N GLU A 53 -3.71 4.72 -14.94
CA GLU A 53 -4.85 4.65 -14.02
C GLU A 53 -4.75 5.67 -12.89
N HIS A 54 -3.69 6.45 -12.82
CA HIS A 54 -3.44 7.40 -11.74
C HIS A 54 -3.51 6.74 -10.37
N GLN A 55 -2.89 5.56 -10.26
CA GLN A 55 -2.98 4.74 -9.06
C GLN A 55 -1.61 4.29 -8.59
N TRP A 56 -1.37 4.37 -7.30
CA TRP A 56 -0.23 3.75 -6.65
C TRP A 56 -0.66 2.44 -6.03
N ILE A 57 0.19 1.43 -6.12
CA ILE A 57 -0.04 0.12 -5.53
C ILE A 57 1.16 -0.18 -4.65
N ILE A 58 0.93 -0.22 -3.34
CA ILE A 58 2.00 -0.43 -2.36
C ILE A 58 1.71 -1.74 -1.64
N ILE A 59 2.66 -2.66 -1.68
CA ILE A 59 2.55 -3.93 -0.97
C ILE A 59 3.30 -3.80 0.34
N ILE A 60 2.59 -4.01 1.45
CA ILE A 60 3.11 -3.77 2.79
C ILE A 60 2.91 -5.01 3.66
N ASP A 61 3.96 -5.39 4.38
CA ASP A 61 3.89 -6.43 5.42
C ASP A 61 3.70 -5.74 6.77
N ALA A 62 2.55 -5.99 7.39
CA ALA A 62 2.18 -5.39 8.66
C ALA A 62 1.31 -6.35 9.46
N ILE A 63 1.10 -6.03 10.74
CA ILE A 63 0.25 -6.84 11.62
C ILE A 63 -1.21 -6.45 11.46
N HIS A 64 -1.49 -5.15 11.41
CA HIS A 64 -2.85 -4.61 11.35
C HIS A 64 -3.03 -3.60 10.23
N ALA A 65 -4.16 -3.68 9.53
CA ALA A 65 -4.54 -2.69 8.51
C ALA A 65 -4.62 -1.28 9.08
N HIS A 66 -5.01 -1.14 10.34
CA HIS A 66 -5.14 0.16 11.01
C HIS A 66 -3.81 0.91 11.09
N ASP A 67 -2.70 0.21 11.26
CA ASP A 67 -1.37 0.83 11.26
C ASP A 67 -1.02 1.38 9.87
N ILE A 68 -1.45 0.70 8.81
CA ILE A 68 -1.28 1.16 7.43
C ILE A 68 -2.13 2.40 7.16
N GLU A 69 -3.35 2.43 7.69
CA GLU A 69 -4.22 3.61 7.61
C GLU A 69 -3.53 4.83 8.20
N LYS A 70 -2.95 4.69 9.40
CA LYS A 70 -2.22 5.78 10.06
C LYS A 70 -1.02 6.22 9.22
N LEU A 71 -0.30 5.27 8.64
CA LEU A 71 0.83 5.57 7.76
C LEU A 71 0.39 6.40 6.55
N CYS A 72 -0.72 6.06 5.93
CA CYS A 72 -1.26 6.79 4.77
C CYS A 72 -1.67 8.21 5.15
N ILE A 73 -2.22 8.40 6.35
CA ILE A 73 -2.59 9.74 6.85
C ILE A 73 -1.34 10.57 7.10
N ASP A 74 -0.37 10.02 7.82
CA ASP A 74 0.83 10.75 8.24
C ASP A 74 1.75 11.12 7.08
N THR A 75 1.78 10.32 6.04
CA THR A 75 2.61 10.58 4.85
C THR A 75 1.92 11.46 3.81
N GLY A 76 0.65 11.79 4.02
CA GLY A 76 -0.12 12.61 3.09
C GLY A 76 -0.74 11.86 1.92
N ILE A 77 -0.56 10.55 1.83
CA ILE A 77 -1.19 9.74 0.77
C ILE A 77 -2.70 9.90 0.81
N ALA A 78 -3.29 9.83 2.01
CA ALA A 78 -4.73 9.92 2.20
C ALA A 78 -5.29 11.31 1.90
N SER A 79 -4.46 12.37 1.94
CA SER A 79 -4.91 13.73 1.64
C SER A 79 -5.04 14.01 0.15
N THR A 80 -4.33 13.25 -0.70
CA THR A 80 -4.31 13.44 -2.15
C THR A 80 -4.97 12.33 -2.93
N SER A 81 -5.29 11.21 -2.27
CA SER A 81 -5.75 9.99 -2.93
C SER A 81 -6.92 9.35 -2.21
N ILE A 82 -7.73 8.62 -2.96
CA ILE A 82 -8.70 7.69 -2.40
C ILE A 82 -7.94 6.39 -2.14
N VAL A 83 -7.94 5.94 -0.88
CA VAL A 83 -7.11 4.81 -0.44
C VAL A 83 -7.97 3.61 -0.10
N LYS A 84 -7.58 2.44 -0.63
CA LYS A 84 -8.14 1.14 -0.24
C LYS A 84 -7.02 0.29 0.33
N ILE A 85 -7.25 -0.33 1.47
CA ILE A 85 -6.31 -1.24 2.12
C ILE A 85 -6.93 -2.64 2.09
N VAL A 86 -6.27 -3.55 1.39
CA VAL A 86 -6.82 -4.87 1.10
C VAL A 86 -5.90 -5.95 1.66
N PRO A 87 -6.38 -6.83 2.56
CA PRO A 87 -5.60 -7.98 2.98
C PRO A 87 -5.30 -8.90 1.80
N LEU A 88 -4.06 -9.35 1.69
CA LEU A 88 -3.62 -10.20 0.60
C LEU A 88 -3.15 -11.55 1.13
N ASN A 89 -3.48 -12.59 0.38
CA ASN A 89 -2.98 -13.93 0.63
C ASN A 89 -2.28 -14.42 -0.64
N ARG A 90 -1.21 -15.18 -0.48
CA ARG A 90 -0.57 -15.82 -1.61
C ARG A 90 -1.44 -16.98 -2.08
N TYR A 91 -1.54 -17.12 -3.39
CA TYR A 91 -2.33 -18.22 -3.99
C TYR A 91 -1.90 -19.58 -3.43
N GLU A 92 -0.60 -19.82 -3.34
CA GLU A 92 -0.06 -21.08 -2.84
C GLU A 92 -0.50 -21.38 -1.39
N ASP A 93 -0.57 -20.34 -0.54
CA ASP A 93 -0.97 -20.52 0.85
C ASP A 93 -2.45 -20.90 0.96
N ILE A 94 -3.28 -20.30 0.13
CA ILE A 94 -4.72 -20.62 0.08
C ILE A 94 -4.93 -22.04 -0.44
N THR A 95 -4.23 -22.43 -1.51
CA THR A 95 -4.36 -23.78 -2.07
C THR A 95 -3.87 -24.84 -1.08
N LYS A 96 -2.80 -24.58 -0.34
CA LYS A 96 -2.32 -25.47 0.72
C LYS A 96 -3.37 -25.70 1.79
N LYS A 97 -4.03 -24.64 2.25
CA LYS A 97 -5.11 -24.73 3.24
C LYS A 97 -6.27 -25.58 2.72
N MET A 98 -6.63 -25.40 1.46
CA MET A 98 -7.70 -26.19 0.83
C MET A 98 -7.34 -27.67 0.74
N GLN A 99 -6.08 -27.96 0.37
CA GLN A 99 -5.60 -29.35 0.29
C GLN A 99 -5.56 -30.02 1.68
N LEU A 100 -5.12 -29.29 2.71
CA LEU A 100 -5.09 -29.80 4.07
C LEU A 100 -6.50 -30.13 4.56
N LYS A 101 -7.48 -29.28 4.29
CA LYS A 101 -8.89 -29.55 4.63
C LYS A 101 -9.41 -30.79 3.90
N LYS A 102 -9.07 -30.93 2.60
CA LYS A 102 -9.47 -32.07 1.80
C LYS A 102 -8.87 -33.37 2.33
N ASN A 103 -7.61 -33.35 2.75
CA ASN A 103 -6.91 -34.52 3.25
C ASN A 103 -7.35 -34.96 4.65
N LYS A 104 -7.98 -34.08 5.40
CA LYS A 104 -8.55 -34.39 6.73
C LYS A 104 -9.91 -35.09 6.65
N LEU A 105 -10.53 -35.05 5.52
CA LEU A 105 -11.80 -35.73 5.29
C LEU A 105 -11.58 -37.16 4.83
#